data_2d32651292168fceaaedd7ae529f1be7
#
_entry.id   2d32651292168fceaaedd7ae529f1be7
#
_cell.length_a   1.000
_cell.length_b   1.000
_cell.length_c   1.000
_cell.angle_alpha   90.00
_cell.angle_beta   90.00
_cell.angle_gamma   90.00
#
_symmetry.space_group_name_H-M   'P 1'
#
loop_
_entity.id
_entity.type
_entity.pdbx_description
1 polymer ?
#
loop_
_entity_poly.entity_id
_entity_poly.type
_entity_poly.pdbx_seq_one_letter_code
_entity_poly.pdbx_strand_id
1 'polypeptide(L)'
;DLAAIIQGGLGIAAGGNINPNGVSMFEPMGGSAPKYTGQNVINPLAAIGAAGMMLDTLGETQAANAIENAISKALESGRIKSLAAGRMGMTTSEIGDFIAGLI
;
A
#
# COMPACT_ATOMS: atom_id res chain seq x y z
N ASP A 1 -10.63 5.51 -16.67
CA ASP A 1 -9.25 5.23 -16.96
C ASP A 1 -8.52 4.74 -15.73
N LEU A 2 -7.67 3.77 -15.92
CA LEU A 2 -6.83 3.23 -14.84
C LEU A 2 -5.48 3.92 -14.86
N ALA A 3 -5.09 4.50 -13.73
CA ALA A 3 -3.77 5.10 -13.57
C ALA A 3 -2.98 4.32 -12.52
N ALA A 4 -1.71 4.07 -12.81
CA ALA A 4 -0.80 3.44 -11.87
C ALA A 4 0.19 4.48 -11.35
N ILE A 5 0.38 4.49 -10.03
CA ILE A 5 1.28 5.41 -9.35
C ILE A 5 2.28 4.61 -8.51
N ILE A 6 3.56 4.96 -8.61
CA ILE A 6 4.60 4.41 -7.74
C ILE A 6 4.76 5.39 -6.58
N GLN A 7 4.40 4.95 -5.39
CA GLN A 7 4.36 5.77 -4.18
C GLN A 7 5.75 6.23 -3.77
N GLY A 8 5.98 7.56 -3.80
CA GLY A 8 7.22 8.17 -3.30
C GLY A 8 8.51 7.59 -3.85
N GLY A 9 8.50 6.92 -5.00
CA GLY A 9 9.67 6.25 -5.54
C GLY A 9 10.07 4.99 -4.79
N LEU A 10 9.18 4.42 -3.98
CA LEU A 10 9.47 3.28 -3.12
C LEU A 10 9.27 1.93 -3.79
N GLY A 11 8.92 1.89 -5.08
CA GLY A 11 8.67 0.65 -5.81
C GLY A 11 7.34 -0.02 -5.44
N ILE A 12 6.43 0.70 -4.81
CA ILE A 12 5.12 0.21 -4.43
C ILE A 12 4.09 0.84 -5.36
N ALA A 13 3.37 0.00 -6.10
CA ALA A 13 2.41 0.48 -7.10
C ALA A 13 0.97 0.30 -6.61
N ALA A 14 0.20 1.37 -6.77
CA ALA A 14 -1.24 1.34 -6.55
C ALA A 14 -1.93 1.86 -7.81
N GLY A 15 -3.14 1.40 -8.06
CA GLY A 15 -3.92 1.80 -9.22
C GLY A 15 -5.21 2.50 -8.82
N GLY A 16 -5.61 3.47 -9.61
CA GLY A 16 -6.87 4.16 -9.42
C GLY A 16 -7.62 4.26 -10.73
N ASN A 17 -8.90 3.93 -10.70
CA ASN A 17 -9.84 4.20 -11.78
C ASN A 17 -10.73 5.33 -11.28
N ILE A 18 -10.38 6.56 -11.67
CA ILE A 18 -10.97 7.77 -11.10
C ILE A 18 -12.05 8.31 -12.02
N ASN A 19 -13.26 8.45 -11.47
CA ASN A 19 -14.39 9.04 -12.15
C ASN A 19 -14.79 10.33 -11.41
N PRO A 20 -14.49 11.51 -11.95
CA PRO A 20 -14.79 12.78 -11.26
C PRO A 20 -16.29 13.02 -11.07
N ASN A 21 -17.13 12.32 -11.81
CA ASN A 21 -18.58 12.49 -11.76
C ASN A 21 -19.31 11.30 -11.13
N GLY A 22 -18.60 10.40 -10.48
CA GLY A 22 -19.22 9.20 -9.94
C GLY A 22 -18.29 8.40 -9.04
N VAL A 23 -18.47 7.08 -9.07
CA VAL A 23 -17.71 6.17 -8.22
C VAL A 23 -16.33 5.89 -8.81
N SER A 24 -15.32 5.95 -7.97
CA SER A 24 -13.93 5.58 -8.31
C SER A 24 -13.53 4.29 -7.61
N MET A 25 -12.52 3.61 -8.15
CA MET A 25 -11.99 2.37 -7.57
C MET A 25 -10.48 2.49 -7.40
N PHE A 26 -9.99 2.02 -6.26
CA PHE A 26 -8.57 2.01 -5.95
C PHE A 26 -8.15 0.61 -5.54
N GLU A 27 -7.01 0.16 -6.10
CA GLU A 27 -6.54 -1.20 -5.85
C GLU A 27 -5.02 -1.29 -5.96
N PRO A 28 -4.39 -2.31 -5.32
CA PRO A 28 -2.98 -2.58 -5.57
C PRO A 28 -2.79 -3.09 -7.00
N MET A 29 -1.65 -2.79 -7.61
CA MET A 29 -1.36 -3.20 -8.99
C MET A 29 -0.96 -4.67 -9.12
N GLY A 30 -0.88 -5.39 -8.02
CA GLY A 30 -0.59 -6.82 -8.04
C GLY A 30 -1.85 -7.65 -8.24
N GLY A 31 -1.70 -8.89 -8.67
CA GLY A 31 -2.80 -9.85 -8.73
C GLY A 31 -3.16 -10.39 -7.35
N SER A 32 -4.17 -11.26 -7.28
CA SER A 32 -4.63 -11.85 -6.02
C SER A 32 -3.68 -12.88 -5.43
N ALA A 33 -2.68 -13.33 -6.20
CA ALA A 33 -1.65 -14.28 -5.77
C ALA A 33 -2.22 -15.51 -5.03
N PRO A 34 -3.07 -16.32 -5.68
CA PRO A 34 -3.81 -17.38 -4.99
C PRO A 34 -2.92 -18.43 -4.33
N LYS A 35 -1.70 -18.65 -4.81
CA LYS A 35 -0.79 -19.61 -4.19
C LYS A 35 -0.34 -19.22 -2.78
N TYR A 36 -0.51 -17.97 -2.38
CA TYR A 36 -0.16 -17.49 -1.06
C TYR A 36 -1.37 -17.29 -0.14
N THR A 37 -2.57 -17.61 -0.63
CA THR A 37 -3.79 -17.43 0.17
C THR A 37 -3.68 -18.15 1.50
N GLY A 38 -3.96 -17.45 2.59
CA GLY A 38 -3.93 -17.99 3.93
C GLY A 38 -2.56 -18.12 4.58
N GLN A 39 -1.47 -17.78 3.87
CA GLN A 39 -0.11 -17.94 4.40
C GLN A 39 0.42 -16.72 5.15
N ASN A 40 -0.22 -15.55 5.01
CA ASN A 40 0.18 -14.32 5.70
C ASN A 40 1.60 -13.86 5.32
N VAL A 41 1.98 -14.03 4.05
CA VAL A 41 3.33 -13.72 3.56
C VAL A 41 3.36 -12.65 2.46
N ILE A 42 2.20 -12.17 2.02
CA ILE A 42 2.10 -11.19 0.94
C ILE A 42 2.42 -9.79 1.47
N ASN A 43 3.08 -8.99 0.63
CA ASN A 43 3.39 -7.60 0.93
C ASN A 43 2.10 -6.76 0.85
N PRO A 44 1.65 -6.12 1.96
CA PRO A 44 0.42 -5.33 1.97
C PRO A 44 0.62 -3.87 1.57
N LEU A 45 1.84 -3.45 1.25
CA LEU A 45 2.14 -2.02 1.08
C LEU A 45 1.40 -1.39 -0.10
N ALA A 46 1.19 -2.13 -1.19
CA ALA A 46 0.45 -1.61 -2.34
C ALA A 46 -1.02 -1.36 -1.99
N ALA A 47 -1.64 -2.23 -1.19
CA ALA A 47 -3.01 -2.03 -0.72
C ALA A 47 -3.12 -0.83 0.20
N ILE A 48 -2.14 -0.65 1.09
CA ILE A 48 -2.08 0.51 1.97
C ILE A 48 -1.89 1.80 1.15
N GLY A 49 -1.02 1.75 0.13
CA GLY A 49 -0.83 2.86 -0.80
C GLY A 49 -2.09 3.20 -1.58
N ALA A 50 -2.86 2.18 -1.99
CA ALA A 50 -4.14 2.39 -2.68
C ALA A 50 -5.14 3.12 -1.77
N ALA A 51 -5.18 2.78 -0.49
CA ALA A 51 -6.01 3.49 0.49
C ALA A 51 -5.59 4.95 0.62
N GLY A 52 -4.29 5.22 0.64
CA GLY A 52 -3.77 6.59 0.66
C GLY A 52 -4.18 7.39 -0.58
N MET A 53 -4.10 6.78 -1.76
CA MET A 53 -4.53 7.40 -3.01
C MET A 53 -6.03 7.73 -2.98
N MET A 54 -6.85 6.82 -2.45
CA MET A 54 -8.28 7.03 -2.30
C MET A 54 -8.56 8.25 -1.41
N LEU A 55 -7.89 8.33 -0.27
CA LEU A 55 -8.06 9.45 0.67
C LEU A 55 -7.65 10.78 0.05
N ASP A 56 -6.57 10.79 -0.72
CA ASP A 56 -6.12 11.99 -1.42
C ASP A 56 -7.16 12.45 -2.44
N THR A 57 -7.74 11.52 -3.20
CA THR A 57 -8.79 11.81 -4.18
C THR A 57 -10.05 12.36 -3.51
N LEU A 58 -10.37 11.89 -2.31
CA LEU A 58 -11.52 12.36 -1.53
C LEU A 58 -11.26 13.69 -0.81
N GLY A 59 -10.06 14.25 -0.94
CA GLY A 59 -9.71 15.52 -0.29
C GLY A 59 -9.17 15.37 1.11
N GLU A 60 -8.96 14.15 1.61
CA GLU A 60 -8.42 13.87 2.94
C GLU A 60 -6.88 13.87 2.88
N THR A 61 -6.31 15.01 2.52
CA THR A 61 -4.89 15.16 2.22
C THR A 61 -4.00 14.85 3.42
N GLN A 62 -4.40 15.26 4.63
CA GLN A 62 -3.60 14.99 5.83
C GLN A 62 -3.52 13.49 6.11
N ALA A 63 -4.64 12.78 5.97
CA ALA A 63 -4.66 11.33 6.17
C ALA A 63 -3.85 10.61 5.09
N ALA A 64 -3.95 11.04 3.84
CA ALA A 64 -3.17 10.48 2.74
C ALA A 64 -1.67 10.67 2.98
N ASN A 65 -1.25 11.86 3.41
CA ASN A 65 0.15 12.15 3.70
C ASN A 65 0.65 11.34 4.90
N ALA A 66 -0.20 11.13 5.91
CA ALA A 66 0.17 10.31 7.07
C ALA A 66 0.45 8.87 6.66
N ILE A 67 -0.35 8.31 5.76
CA ILE A 67 -0.13 6.95 5.23
C ILE A 67 1.16 6.88 4.44
N GLU A 68 1.41 7.83 3.55
CA GLU A 68 2.63 7.87 2.74
C GLU A 68 3.87 7.98 3.62
N ASN A 69 3.84 8.85 4.62
CA ASN A 69 4.94 9.01 5.56
C ASN A 69 5.16 7.74 6.39
N ALA A 70 4.09 7.05 6.79
CA ALA A 70 4.20 5.80 7.54
C ALA A 70 4.87 4.71 6.70
N ILE A 71 4.51 4.60 5.42
CA ILE A 71 5.16 3.65 4.50
C ILE A 71 6.64 3.97 4.36
N SER A 72 7.00 5.23 4.15
CA SER A 72 8.39 5.68 4.03
C SER A 72 9.19 5.34 5.28
N LYS A 73 8.65 5.63 6.46
CA LYS A 73 9.32 5.32 7.73
C LYS A 73 9.51 3.84 7.93
N ALA A 74 8.50 3.03 7.55
CA ALA A 74 8.59 1.58 7.67
C ALA A 74 9.71 1.02 6.80
N LEU A 75 9.85 1.51 5.57
CA LEU A 75 10.89 1.05 4.67
C LEU A 75 12.28 1.53 5.10
N GLU A 76 12.39 2.74 5.61
CA GLU A 76 13.65 3.30 6.10
C GLU A 76 14.14 2.61 7.38
N SER A 77 13.24 2.03 8.15
CA SER A 77 13.59 1.37 9.42
C SER A 77 14.49 0.13 9.26
N GLY A 78 14.51 -0.46 8.06
CA GLY A 78 15.24 -1.70 7.79
C GLY A 78 14.56 -2.95 8.32
N ARG A 79 13.37 -2.85 8.92
CA ARG A 79 12.65 -4.01 9.46
C ARG A 79 12.01 -4.85 8.36
N ILE A 80 11.68 -4.24 7.22
CA ILE A 80 11.19 -4.95 6.04
C ILE A 80 12.40 -5.28 5.17
N LYS A 81 12.80 -6.55 5.18
CA LYS A 81 14.04 -6.99 4.55
C LYS A 81 13.96 -7.04 3.02
N SER A 82 12.77 -7.24 2.48
CA SER A 82 12.52 -7.35 1.04
C SER A 82 11.05 -7.05 0.80
N LEU A 83 10.69 -6.70 -0.43
CA LEU A 83 9.29 -6.52 -0.82
C LEU A 83 8.69 -7.82 -1.38
N ALA A 84 9.48 -8.88 -1.52
CA ALA A 84 9.02 -10.16 -2.05
C ALA A 84 8.27 -10.97 -0.99
N ALA A 85 7.15 -11.59 -1.40
CA ALA A 85 6.36 -12.43 -0.51
C ALA A 85 7.22 -13.53 0.12
N GLY A 86 7.06 -13.72 1.43
CA GLY A 86 7.80 -14.73 2.18
C GLY A 86 9.25 -14.35 2.51
N ARG A 87 9.72 -13.20 2.06
CA ARG A 87 11.12 -12.75 2.28
C ARG A 87 11.20 -11.40 2.98
N MET A 88 10.09 -10.89 3.48
CA MET A 88 10.03 -9.57 4.08
C MET A 88 10.60 -9.50 5.49
N GLY A 89 10.78 -10.63 6.14
CA GLY A 89 11.19 -10.69 7.54
C GLY A 89 10.05 -10.41 8.52
N MET A 90 8.86 -10.10 8.01
CA MET A 90 7.64 -9.84 8.77
C MET A 90 6.47 -10.46 8.01
N THR A 91 5.42 -10.87 8.73
CA THR A 91 4.20 -11.33 8.08
C THR A 91 3.38 -10.14 7.56
N THR A 92 2.40 -10.42 6.72
CA THR A 92 1.47 -9.41 6.22
C THR A 92 0.81 -8.65 7.36
N SER A 93 0.30 -9.37 8.38
CA SER A 93 -0.34 -8.77 9.55
C SER A 93 0.62 -7.91 10.35
N GLU A 94 1.85 -8.38 10.55
CA GLU A 94 2.86 -7.62 11.28
C GLU A 94 3.22 -6.32 10.59
N ILE A 95 3.34 -6.33 9.26
CA ILE A 95 3.62 -5.11 8.49
C ILE A 95 2.46 -4.13 8.60
N GLY A 96 1.22 -4.62 8.48
CA GLY A 96 0.05 -3.78 8.62
C GLY A 96 -0.02 -3.11 9.99
N ASP A 97 0.20 -3.87 11.06
CA ASP A 97 0.21 -3.35 12.43
C ASP A 97 1.36 -2.36 12.65
N PHE A 98 2.52 -2.65 12.10
CA PHE A 98 3.68 -1.77 12.19
C PHE A 98 3.39 -0.41 11.55
N ILE A 99 2.83 -0.41 10.35
CA ILE A 99 2.49 0.84 9.64
C ILE A 99 1.39 1.58 10.37
N ALA A 100 0.37 0.89 10.87
CA ALA A 100 -0.70 1.52 11.66
C ALA A 100 -0.14 2.24 12.88
N GLY A 101 0.88 1.69 13.51
CA GLY A 101 1.55 2.32 14.64
C GLY A 101 2.38 3.55 14.30
N LEU A 102 2.70 3.75 13.02
CA LEU A 102 3.48 4.89 12.54
C LEU A 102 2.61 6.08 12.08
N ILE A 103 1.32 5.86 11.95
CA ILE A 103 0.38 6.92 11.51
C ILE A 103 0.10 7.93 12.62
#